data_4a898904cd67b68a67b644fb0dd029a3
#
_entry.id   4a898904cd67b68a67b644fb0dd029a3
#
_cell.length_a   1.000
_cell.length_b   1.000
_cell.length_c   1.000
_cell.angle_alpha   90.00
_cell.angle_beta   90.00
_cell.angle_gamma   90.00
#
_symmetry.space_group_name_H-M   'P 1'
#
loop_
_entity.id
_entity.type
_entity.pdbx_description
1 polymer ?
#
loop_
_entity_poly.entity_id
_entity_poly.type
_entity_poly.pdbx_seq_one_letter_code
_entity_poly.pdbx_strand_id
1 'polypeptide(L)'
;MCIRDSGSTGQIGSELTMKLRSIYNGNIVAGYIPGAEPKGELKESGPSAIVDITNEQQIAETVSKYNIDTIYNLAALLSAVAEAKPQLAWKIGMGGLFNVLEVAREMGCAVFTPSSIGVFGNNTPKDKTPQDTIRNPRTMYGVTKVSGELLSDYYHIRFGVDTRSVRFPGLISYVTPPGGGTTDYAVDIYYSAVKGEKFECPIAADTFMDMMYMPDGLRAAIEIMEANPDKLIHRNSFNIASMSFDPEIICNNIKKYMPDFHMEYKVDPLRQAIAESWPNSLDDTCAREEWGWKPEYDLDSMTQDMLAKLKVRFNK
;
A
#
# COMPACT_ATOMS: atom_id res chain seq x y z
N MET A 1 7.24 -21.22 -5.39
CA MET A 1 7.41 -19.81 -5.00
C MET A 1 7.24 -19.73 -3.49
N CYS A 2 8.30 -19.40 -2.78
CA CYS A 2 8.26 -19.16 -1.34
C CYS A 2 8.32 -17.65 -1.14
N ILE A 3 7.27 -17.06 -0.59
CA ILE A 3 7.14 -15.62 -0.44
C ILE A 3 7.26 -15.28 1.04
N ARG A 4 8.03 -14.25 1.33
CA ARG A 4 8.13 -13.65 2.64
C ARG A 4 7.50 -12.26 2.61
N ASP A 5 6.54 -12.03 3.46
CA ASP A 5 5.94 -10.74 3.69
C ASP A 5 6.47 -10.15 5.01
N SER A 6 7.36 -9.16 4.92
CA SER A 6 7.80 -8.40 6.10
C SER A 6 6.81 -7.27 6.35
N GLY A 7 6.09 -7.33 7.46
CA GLY A 7 4.96 -6.46 7.76
C GLY A 7 3.61 -7.14 7.56
N SER A 8 3.62 -8.48 7.59
CA SER A 8 2.45 -9.35 7.39
C SER A 8 1.27 -9.08 8.32
N THR A 9 1.47 -8.37 9.39
CA THR A 9 0.41 -8.00 10.36
C THR A 9 -0.13 -6.57 10.15
N GLY A 10 0.42 -5.85 9.17
CA GLY A 10 -0.08 -4.54 8.75
C GLY A 10 -1.31 -4.63 7.85
N GLN A 11 -1.86 -3.49 7.44
CA GLN A 11 -3.07 -3.40 6.62
C GLN A 11 -2.91 -4.17 5.30
N ILE A 12 -1.94 -3.79 4.48
CA ILE A 12 -1.67 -4.48 3.21
C ILE A 12 -1.18 -5.90 3.47
N GLY A 13 -0.24 -6.08 4.41
CA GLY A 13 0.44 -7.34 4.63
C GLY A 13 -0.45 -8.48 5.06
N SER A 14 -1.44 -8.23 5.94
CA SER A 14 -2.35 -9.28 6.38
C SER A 14 -3.22 -9.79 5.24
N GLU A 15 -3.77 -8.89 4.44
CA GLU A 15 -4.61 -9.25 3.30
C GLU A 15 -3.78 -9.87 2.16
N LEU A 16 -2.59 -9.30 1.86
CA LEU A 16 -1.70 -9.85 0.84
C LEU A 16 -1.21 -11.26 1.19
N THR A 17 -0.79 -11.49 2.44
CA THR A 17 -0.37 -12.83 2.89
C THR A 17 -1.49 -13.86 2.69
N MET A 18 -2.72 -13.53 3.09
CA MET A 18 -3.87 -14.41 2.92
C MET A 18 -4.17 -14.68 1.44
N LYS A 19 -4.13 -13.62 0.61
CA LYS A 19 -4.33 -13.76 -0.84
C LYS A 19 -3.26 -14.62 -1.47
N LEU A 20 -1.99 -14.41 -1.15
CA LEU A 20 -0.87 -15.21 -1.65
C LEU A 20 -1.00 -16.68 -1.23
N ARG A 21 -1.36 -16.96 0.03
CA ARG A 21 -1.60 -18.32 0.52
C ARG A 21 -2.73 -19.02 -0.23
N SER A 22 -3.76 -18.30 -0.62
CA SER A 22 -4.86 -18.86 -1.43
C SER A 22 -4.43 -19.23 -2.86
N ILE A 23 -3.42 -18.55 -3.40
CA ILE A 23 -2.91 -18.79 -4.76
C ILE A 23 -1.80 -19.86 -4.77
N TYR A 24 -0.86 -19.78 -3.82
CA TYR A 24 0.39 -20.56 -3.82
C TYR A 24 0.41 -21.71 -2.79
N ASN A 25 -0.75 -22.19 -2.34
CA ASN A 25 -0.90 -23.40 -1.51
C ASN A 25 0.03 -23.48 -0.28
N GLY A 26 0.18 -22.39 0.45
CA GLY A 26 0.85 -22.40 1.75
C GLY A 26 2.36 -22.20 1.74
N ASN A 27 3.01 -22.06 0.59
CA ASN A 27 4.45 -21.74 0.52
C ASN A 27 4.75 -20.26 0.85
N ILE A 28 3.94 -19.64 1.70
CA ILE A 28 4.01 -18.23 2.07
C ILE A 28 4.32 -18.08 3.55
N VAL A 29 5.48 -17.52 3.86
CA VAL A 29 5.92 -17.25 5.23
C VAL A 29 5.56 -15.82 5.64
N ALA A 30 4.73 -15.67 6.67
CA ALA A 30 4.39 -14.37 7.25
C ALA A 30 5.51 -13.86 8.16
N GLY A 31 6.23 -12.81 7.75
CA GLY A 31 7.28 -12.17 8.55
C GLY A 31 6.69 -11.11 9.49
N TYR A 32 7.04 -11.15 10.77
CA TYR A 32 6.57 -10.20 11.79
C TYR A 32 7.68 -9.88 12.82
N ILE A 33 7.49 -8.81 13.59
CA ILE A 33 8.36 -8.46 14.71
C ILE A 33 7.72 -8.86 16.05
N PRO A 34 8.48 -9.09 17.13
CA PRO A 34 7.92 -9.35 18.45
C PRO A 34 6.91 -8.28 18.88
N GLY A 35 5.77 -8.70 19.43
CA GLY A 35 4.64 -7.83 19.79
C GLY A 35 3.64 -7.56 18.65
N ALA A 36 3.93 -8.03 17.43
CA ALA A 36 3.05 -7.95 16.28
C ALA A 36 2.77 -9.34 15.68
N GLU A 37 2.57 -10.34 16.52
CA GLU A 37 2.35 -11.72 16.10
C GLU A 37 1.07 -11.88 15.29
N PRO A 38 1.08 -12.71 14.22
CA PRO A 38 -0.13 -13.08 13.49
C PRO A 38 -1.22 -13.64 14.41
N LYS A 39 -2.48 -13.30 14.15
CA LYS A 39 -3.64 -13.75 14.92
C LYS A 39 -4.70 -14.36 14.01
N GLY A 40 -5.59 -15.16 14.59
CA GLY A 40 -6.70 -15.78 13.87
C GLY A 40 -6.26 -16.54 12.63
N GLU A 41 -7.00 -16.38 11.56
CA GLU A 41 -6.76 -17.08 10.29
C GLU A 41 -5.34 -16.85 9.72
N LEU A 42 -4.78 -15.64 9.86
CA LEU A 42 -3.41 -15.37 9.43
C LEU A 42 -2.38 -16.27 10.14
N LYS A 43 -2.60 -16.58 11.42
CA LYS A 43 -1.74 -17.48 12.19
C LYS A 43 -1.93 -18.94 11.78
N GLU A 44 -3.17 -19.34 11.51
CA GLU A 44 -3.55 -20.74 11.31
C GLU A 44 -3.32 -21.20 9.86
N SER A 45 -3.35 -20.29 8.89
CA SER A 45 -3.31 -20.62 7.46
C SER A 45 -1.93 -20.97 6.90
N GLY A 46 -0.84 -20.83 7.69
CA GLY A 46 0.50 -21.16 7.17
C GLY A 46 1.65 -20.70 8.06
N PRO A 47 2.89 -20.92 7.63
CA PRO A 47 4.07 -20.64 8.42
C PRO A 47 4.26 -19.14 8.68
N SER A 48 4.88 -18.83 9.82
CA SER A 48 5.28 -17.49 10.19
C SER A 48 6.68 -17.48 10.84
N ALA A 49 7.36 -16.33 10.75
CA ALA A 49 8.70 -16.18 11.29
C ALA A 49 8.91 -14.78 11.90
N ILE A 50 9.66 -14.72 12.99
CA ILE A 50 10.12 -13.44 13.55
C ILE A 50 11.23 -12.91 12.65
N VAL A 51 11.03 -11.72 12.09
CA VAL A 51 12.02 -11.08 11.24
C VAL A 51 11.98 -9.56 11.38
N ASP A 52 13.02 -9.00 11.98
CA ASP A 52 13.29 -7.58 11.95
C ASP A 52 14.10 -7.25 10.70
N ILE A 53 13.56 -6.42 9.79
CA ILE A 53 14.27 -6.02 8.57
C ILE A 53 15.52 -5.18 8.84
N THR A 54 15.65 -4.60 10.03
CA THR A 54 16.89 -3.90 10.43
C THR A 54 18.01 -4.85 10.84
N ASN A 55 17.75 -6.17 10.83
CA ASN A 55 18.72 -7.22 11.11
C ASN A 55 18.89 -8.12 9.86
N GLU A 56 19.95 -7.87 9.10
CA GLU A 56 20.26 -8.59 7.86
C GLU A 56 20.38 -10.10 8.06
N GLN A 57 21.02 -10.53 9.15
CA GLN A 57 21.21 -11.94 9.47
C GLN A 57 19.86 -12.68 9.66
N GLN A 58 18.88 -12.07 10.37
CA GLN A 58 17.55 -12.66 10.50
C GLN A 58 16.83 -12.80 9.16
N ILE A 59 17.05 -11.86 8.24
CA ILE A 59 16.52 -11.93 6.88
C ILE A 59 17.14 -13.15 6.16
N ALA A 60 18.47 -13.24 6.12
CA ALA A 60 19.19 -14.31 5.45
C ALA A 60 18.85 -15.71 6.02
N GLU A 61 18.82 -15.85 7.35
CA GLU A 61 18.43 -17.10 8.02
C GLU A 61 17.01 -17.53 7.64
N THR A 62 16.07 -16.57 7.56
CA THR A 62 14.68 -16.87 7.18
C THR A 62 14.59 -17.28 5.71
N VAL A 63 15.27 -16.56 4.81
CA VAL A 63 15.33 -16.89 3.38
C VAL A 63 15.90 -18.31 3.19
N SER A 64 17.00 -18.63 3.85
CA SER A 64 17.61 -19.96 3.80
C SER A 64 16.70 -21.05 4.38
N LYS A 65 16.14 -20.83 5.58
CA LYS A 65 15.32 -21.81 6.29
C LYS A 65 14.09 -22.25 5.49
N TYR A 66 13.44 -21.31 4.82
CA TYR A 66 12.20 -21.56 4.09
C TYR A 66 12.39 -21.62 2.58
N ASN A 67 13.64 -21.55 2.09
CA ASN A 67 13.98 -21.56 0.68
C ASN A 67 13.18 -20.52 -0.13
N ILE A 68 13.26 -19.26 0.32
CA ILE A 68 12.48 -18.15 -0.23
C ILE A 68 13.14 -17.65 -1.53
N ASP A 69 12.36 -17.45 -2.56
CA ASP A 69 12.75 -16.90 -3.86
C ASP A 69 12.21 -15.48 -4.12
N THR A 70 11.22 -15.05 -3.35
CA THR A 70 10.57 -13.75 -3.53
C THR A 70 10.25 -13.11 -2.19
N ILE A 71 10.61 -11.84 -2.02
CA ILE A 71 10.39 -11.06 -0.80
C ILE A 71 9.41 -9.92 -1.09
N TYR A 72 8.27 -9.89 -0.40
CA TYR A 72 7.40 -8.72 -0.32
C TYR A 72 7.78 -7.92 0.93
N ASN A 73 8.50 -6.81 0.73
CA ASN A 73 8.95 -5.93 1.80
C ASN A 73 7.92 -4.83 2.05
N LEU A 74 6.97 -5.08 2.97
CA LEU A 74 5.91 -4.14 3.33
C LEU A 74 6.19 -3.35 4.61
N ALA A 75 7.33 -3.59 5.26
CA ALA A 75 7.68 -2.92 6.51
C ALA A 75 7.98 -1.44 6.29
N ALA A 76 7.16 -0.59 6.86
CA ALA A 76 7.31 0.87 6.81
C ALA A 76 6.60 1.54 7.99
N LEU A 77 7.01 2.75 8.35
CA LEU A 77 6.21 3.63 9.19
C LEU A 77 5.31 4.49 8.29
N LEU A 78 4.03 4.60 8.64
CA LEU A 78 3.07 5.44 7.92
C LEU A 78 3.36 6.94 8.13
N SER A 79 2.82 7.78 7.24
CA SER A 79 3.16 9.20 7.10
C SER A 79 3.18 9.98 8.43
N ALA A 80 2.12 9.94 9.21
CA ALA A 80 2.03 10.69 10.48
C ALA A 80 3.05 10.18 11.54
N VAL A 81 3.24 8.85 11.62
CA VAL A 81 4.22 8.25 12.54
C VAL A 81 5.65 8.53 12.07
N ALA A 82 5.89 8.55 10.76
CA ALA A 82 7.18 8.88 10.18
C ALA A 82 7.60 10.32 10.49
N GLU A 83 6.65 11.28 10.42
CA GLU A 83 6.90 12.67 10.82
C GLU A 83 7.21 12.80 12.33
N ALA A 84 6.50 12.07 13.17
CA ALA A 84 6.76 12.08 14.62
C ALA A 84 8.09 11.39 15.00
N LYS A 85 8.59 10.46 14.16
CA LYS A 85 9.79 9.65 14.43
C LYS A 85 10.68 9.51 13.18
N PRO A 86 11.23 10.61 12.64
CA PRO A 86 11.91 10.61 11.34
C PRO A 86 13.15 9.71 11.29
N GLN A 87 13.93 9.63 12.37
CA GLN A 87 15.10 8.75 12.43
C GLN A 87 14.72 7.27 12.39
N LEU A 88 13.64 6.89 13.07
CA LEU A 88 13.13 5.52 13.03
C LEU A 88 12.55 5.19 11.65
N ALA A 89 11.84 6.14 11.04
CA ALA A 89 11.33 6.00 9.67
C ALA A 89 12.46 5.75 8.67
N TRP A 90 13.54 6.50 8.76
CA TRP A 90 14.73 6.28 7.94
C TRP A 90 15.39 4.92 8.21
N LYS A 91 15.60 4.58 9.48
CA LYS A 91 16.22 3.30 9.86
C LYS A 91 15.44 2.10 9.29
N ILE A 92 14.11 2.11 9.40
CA ILE A 92 13.26 1.03 8.90
C ILE A 92 13.13 1.11 7.38
N GLY A 93 12.75 2.28 6.84
CA GLY A 93 12.44 2.45 5.42
C GLY A 93 13.66 2.30 4.52
N MET A 94 14.80 2.87 4.90
CA MET A 94 16.02 2.81 4.11
C MET A 94 16.99 1.75 4.59
N GLY A 95 17.32 1.70 5.89
CA GLY A 95 18.20 0.67 6.41
C GLY A 95 17.62 -0.74 6.25
N GLY A 96 16.33 -0.90 6.54
CA GLY A 96 15.66 -2.17 6.34
C GLY A 96 15.57 -2.58 4.87
N LEU A 97 15.26 -1.65 3.97
CA LEU A 97 15.25 -1.93 2.53
C LEU A 97 16.64 -2.31 2.03
N PHE A 98 17.69 -1.59 2.47
CA PHE A 98 19.06 -1.91 2.09
C PHE A 98 19.42 -3.35 2.48
N ASN A 99 19.14 -3.77 3.71
CA ASN A 99 19.38 -5.15 4.15
C ASN A 99 18.60 -6.18 3.31
N VAL A 100 17.33 -5.88 2.99
CA VAL A 100 16.52 -6.76 2.14
C VAL A 100 17.14 -6.91 0.74
N LEU A 101 17.61 -5.82 0.15
CA LEU A 101 18.24 -5.84 -1.18
C LEU A 101 19.59 -6.54 -1.17
N GLU A 102 20.41 -6.39 -0.12
CA GLU A 102 21.68 -7.13 0.03
C GLU A 102 21.42 -8.63 0.13
N VAL A 103 20.51 -9.06 0.99
CA VAL A 103 20.15 -10.49 1.10
C VAL A 103 19.57 -11.01 -0.23
N ALA A 104 18.73 -10.21 -0.89
CA ALA A 104 18.17 -10.61 -2.19
C ALA A 104 19.26 -10.76 -3.26
N ARG A 105 20.26 -9.87 -3.28
CA ARG A 105 21.43 -9.95 -4.16
C ARG A 105 22.25 -11.20 -3.90
N GLU A 106 22.51 -11.54 -2.65
CA GLU A 106 23.35 -12.69 -2.26
C GLU A 106 22.64 -14.03 -2.47
N MET A 107 21.33 -14.07 -2.24
CA MET A 107 20.55 -15.31 -2.24
C MET A 107 19.68 -15.49 -3.49
N GLY A 108 19.70 -14.54 -4.44
CA GLY A 108 18.97 -14.63 -5.71
C GLY A 108 17.46 -14.46 -5.59
N CYS A 109 16.98 -13.67 -4.62
CA CYS A 109 15.55 -13.41 -4.45
C CYS A 109 15.07 -12.24 -5.31
N ALA A 110 13.84 -12.33 -5.81
CA ALA A 110 13.11 -11.16 -6.31
C ALA A 110 12.53 -10.33 -5.14
N VAL A 111 12.36 -9.02 -5.33
CA VAL A 111 11.90 -8.11 -4.28
C VAL A 111 10.76 -7.23 -4.77
N PHE A 112 9.63 -7.26 -4.08
CA PHE A 112 8.58 -6.25 -4.17
C PHE A 112 8.68 -5.31 -2.98
N THR A 113 8.77 -4.00 -3.23
CA THR A 113 8.71 -2.97 -2.18
C THR A 113 7.74 -1.88 -2.61
N PRO A 114 6.58 -1.71 -1.94
CA PRO A 114 5.59 -0.74 -2.38
C PRO A 114 6.10 0.69 -2.24
N SER A 115 5.88 1.48 -3.28
CA SER A 115 5.94 2.93 -3.23
C SER A 115 4.54 3.52 -2.97
N SER A 116 4.37 4.82 -3.09
CA SER A 116 3.14 5.52 -2.74
C SER A 116 3.04 6.84 -3.50
N ILE A 117 1.83 7.36 -3.67
CA ILE A 117 1.60 8.76 -4.11
C ILE A 117 2.32 9.79 -3.21
N GLY A 118 2.72 9.39 -2.01
CA GLY A 118 3.52 10.21 -1.11
C GLY A 118 4.91 10.60 -1.62
N VAL A 119 5.39 10.03 -2.74
CA VAL A 119 6.64 10.43 -3.43
C VAL A 119 6.51 11.77 -4.15
N PHE A 120 5.29 12.19 -4.44
CA PHE A 120 5.02 13.44 -5.12
C PHE A 120 4.97 14.62 -4.14
N GLY A 121 5.02 15.82 -4.67
CA GLY A 121 4.99 17.06 -3.89
C GLY A 121 4.35 18.20 -4.68
N ASN A 122 4.34 19.39 -4.10
CA ASN A 122 3.62 20.54 -4.64
C ASN A 122 4.04 20.97 -6.06
N ASN A 123 5.22 20.56 -6.51
CA ASN A 123 5.74 20.88 -7.85
C ASN A 123 5.41 19.81 -8.89
N THR A 124 4.72 18.76 -8.49
CA THR A 124 4.28 17.70 -9.39
C THR A 124 2.95 18.10 -10.03
N PRO A 125 2.72 17.86 -11.33
CA PRO A 125 1.39 18.00 -11.92
C PRO A 125 0.37 17.17 -11.15
N LYS A 126 -0.78 17.75 -10.80
CA LYS A 126 -1.75 17.10 -9.92
C LYS A 126 -2.71 16.18 -10.65
N ASP A 127 -3.09 16.57 -11.86
CA ASP A 127 -4.06 15.81 -12.65
C ASP A 127 -3.32 14.93 -13.66
N LYS A 128 -3.70 13.64 -13.69
CA LYS A 128 -3.02 12.64 -14.53
C LYS A 128 -1.50 12.72 -14.38
N THR A 129 -1.05 12.70 -13.14
CA THR A 129 0.39 12.79 -12.81
C THR A 129 1.19 11.77 -13.63
N PRO A 130 2.12 12.22 -14.49
CA PRO A 130 2.85 11.30 -15.37
C PRO A 130 3.71 10.30 -14.60
N GLN A 131 4.00 9.16 -15.25
CA GLN A 131 4.90 8.14 -14.72
C GLN A 131 6.27 8.74 -14.39
N ASP A 132 6.86 9.43 -15.36
CA ASP A 132 8.13 10.11 -15.24
C ASP A 132 7.91 11.60 -14.98
N THR A 133 8.06 11.99 -13.74
CA THR A 133 7.84 13.36 -13.29
C THR A 133 8.66 13.71 -12.05
N ILE A 134 8.60 14.97 -11.63
CA ILE A 134 9.30 15.47 -10.45
C ILE A 134 8.72 14.80 -9.19
N ARG A 135 9.59 14.14 -8.44
CA ARG A 135 9.30 13.56 -7.12
C ARG A 135 10.01 14.41 -6.07
N ASN A 136 9.30 15.34 -5.46
CA ASN A 136 9.85 16.27 -4.47
C ASN A 136 8.96 16.33 -3.21
N PRO A 137 8.85 15.21 -2.47
CA PRO A 137 8.05 15.14 -1.25
C PRO A 137 8.64 16.02 -0.15
N ARG A 138 7.76 16.44 0.78
CA ARG A 138 8.16 17.22 1.96
C ARG A 138 7.94 16.47 3.26
N THR A 139 7.61 15.20 3.19
CA THR A 139 7.44 14.32 4.36
C THR A 139 8.57 13.31 4.43
N MET A 140 8.95 12.89 5.65
CA MET A 140 9.95 11.85 5.83
C MET A 140 9.51 10.54 5.17
N TYR A 141 8.22 10.22 5.24
CA TYR A 141 7.64 9.08 4.53
C TYR A 141 7.91 9.16 3.02
N GLY A 142 7.57 10.28 2.39
CA GLY A 142 7.80 10.48 0.96
C GLY A 142 9.29 10.44 0.58
N VAL A 143 10.15 11.04 1.42
CA VAL A 143 11.61 11.00 1.21
C VAL A 143 12.12 9.56 1.23
N THR A 144 11.70 8.73 2.20
CA THR A 144 12.10 7.31 2.24
C THR A 144 11.57 6.53 1.04
N LYS A 145 10.35 6.83 0.56
CA LYS A 145 9.79 6.16 -0.62
C LYS A 145 10.53 6.52 -1.90
N VAL A 146 10.82 7.80 -2.15
CA VAL A 146 11.65 8.22 -3.32
C VAL A 146 13.03 7.58 -3.28
N SER A 147 13.69 7.62 -2.10
CA SER A 147 15.01 7.00 -1.95
C SER A 147 14.96 5.50 -2.18
N GLY A 148 13.88 4.84 -1.73
CA GLY A 148 13.66 3.41 -1.95
C GLY A 148 13.44 3.05 -3.42
N GLU A 149 12.69 3.87 -4.19
CA GLU A 149 12.57 3.72 -5.64
C GLU A 149 13.94 3.75 -6.32
N LEU A 150 14.73 4.78 -6.05
CA LEU A 150 16.06 4.95 -6.62
C LEU A 150 17.04 3.85 -6.21
N LEU A 151 16.99 3.40 -4.96
CA LEU A 151 17.84 2.33 -4.46
C LEU A 151 17.48 1.00 -5.14
N SER A 152 16.19 0.71 -5.32
CA SER A 152 15.72 -0.49 -6.01
C SER A 152 16.15 -0.50 -7.48
N ASP A 153 16.05 0.63 -8.19
CA ASP A 153 16.57 0.77 -9.55
C ASP A 153 18.08 0.54 -9.62
N TYR A 154 18.83 1.11 -8.67
CA TYR A 154 20.27 0.91 -8.60
C TYR A 154 20.63 -0.57 -8.42
N TYR A 155 19.96 -1.30 -7.54
CA TYR A 155 20.20 -2.73 -7.32
C TYR A 155 19.86 -3.57 -8.54
N HIS A 156 18.80 -3.21 -9.25
CA HIS A 156 18.48 -3.86 -10.50
C HIS A 156 19.56 -3.63 -11.57
N ILE A 157 19.89 -2.38 -11.83
CA ILE A 157 20.86 -1.99 -12.88
C ILE A 157 22.26 -2.51 -12.56
N ARG A 158 22.70 -2.40 -11.33
CA ARG A 158 24.08 -2.70 -10.92
C ARG A 158 24.32 -4.17 -10.64
N PHE A 159 23.34 -4.86 -10.06
CA PHE A 159 23.52 -6.22 -9.54
C PHE A 159 22.55 -7.25 -10.15
N GLY A 160 21.62 -6.81 -10.98
CA GLY A 160 20.64 -7.70 -11.61
C GLY A 160 19.57 -8.24 -10.66
N VAL A 161 19.38 -7.64 -9.48
CA VAL A 161 18.31 -8.04 -8.58
C VAL A 161 16.95 -7.72 -9.22
N ASP A 162 16.04 -8.67 -9.25
CA ASP A 162 14.70 -8.45 -9.77
C ASP A 162 13.87 -7.67 -8.75
N THR A 163 13.94 -6.33 -8.83
CA THR A 163 13.17 -5.41 -7.98
C THR A 163 11.98 -4.88 -8.76
N ARG A 164 10.80 -4.87 -8.11
CA ARG A 164 9.56 -4.35 -8.71
C ARG A 164 8.72 -3.61 -7.68
N SER A 165 7.99 -2.60 -8.14
CA SER A 165 7.22 -1.74 -7.26
C SER A 165 6.05 -1.08 -7.99
N VAL A 166 5.03 -0.71 -7.22
CA VAL A 166 3.93 0.17 -7.65
C VAL A 166 3.79 1.33 -6.66
N ARG A 167 3.37 2.50 -7.15
CA ARG A 167 2.98 3.64 -6.33
C ARG A 167 1.52 3.49 -5.97
N PHE A 168 1.25 2.99 -4.77
CA PHE A 168 -0.11 2.86 -4.30
C PHE A 168 -0.75 4.24 -4.10
N PRO A 169 -1.99 4.43 -4.59
CA PRO A 169 -2.87 5.52 -4.17
C PRO A 169 -3.38 5.27 -2.74
N GLY A 170 -4.36 6.04 -2.29
CA GLY A 170 -5.04 5.79 -1.02
C GLY A 170 -5.77 4.46 -1.04
N LEU A 171 -5.35 3.50 -0.20
CA LEU A 171 -5.97 2.18 -0.14
C LEU A 171 -7.16 2.14 0.81
N ILE A 172 -8.26 1.58 0.33
CA ILE A 172 -9.53 1.43 1.06
C ILE A 172 -9.77 -0.05 1.33
N SER A 173 -9.96 -0.44 2.59
CA SER A 173 -10.21 -1.83 3.00
C SER A 173 -11.28 -1.90 4.09
N TYR A 174 -12.09 -2.98 4.06
CA TYR A 174 -13.02 -3.32 5.14
C TYR A 174 -12.39 -4.24 6.20
N VAL A 175 -11.24 -4.84 5.90
CA VAL A 175 -10.60 -5.85 6.77
C VAL A 175 -9.86 -5.21 7.93
N THR A 176 -8.97 -4.28 7.65
CA THR A 176 -8.18 -3.61 8.69
C THR A 176 -8.79 -2.23 8.99
N PRO A 177 -9.05 -1.92 10.28
CA PRO A 177 -9.51 -0.58 10.66
C PRO A 177 -8.51 0.50 10.26
N PRO A 178 -8.98 1.75 10.05
CA PRO A 178 -8.13 2.88 9.77
C PRO A 178 -7.00 3.06 10.78
N GLY A 179 -5.79 3.36 10.31
CA GLY A 179 -4.58 3.51 11.13
C GLY A 179 -4.19 4.94 11.47
N GLY A 180 -4.99 5.93 11.05
CA GLY A 180 -4.72 7.36 11.24
C GLY A 180 -3.98 8.02 10.06
N GLY A 181 -3.98 7.40 8.88
CA GLY A 181 -3.47 7.99 7.64
C GLY A 181 -4.35 9.12 7.10
N THR A 182 -3.79 9.93 6.20
CA THR A 182 -4.53 11.04 5.57
C THR A 182 -5.71 10.55 4.73
N THR A 183 -5.57 9.42 4.04
CA THR A 183 -6.59 8.81 3.19
C THR A 183 -7.61 7.98 3.94
N ASP A 184 -7.40 7.75 5.23
CA ASP A 184 -8.25 6.88 6.04
C ASP A 184 -9.68 7.42 6.21
N TYR A 185 -9.93 8.71 5.92
CA TYR A 185 -11.28 9.26 5.90
C TYR A 185 -12.20 8.46 4.97
N ALA A 186 -11.64 7.96 3.84
CA ALA A 186 -12.36 7.18 2.85
C ALA A 186 -12.68 5.74 3.32
N VAL A 187 -12.11 5.32 4.45
CA VAL A 187 -12.46 4.08 5.16
C VAL A 187 -13.42 4.41 6.31
N ASP A 188 -13.08 5.41 7.13
CA ASP A 188 -13.87 5.82 8.31
C ASP A 188 -15.31 6.19 7.95
N ILE A 189 -15.51 6.81 6.79
CA ILE A 189 -16.84 7.21 6.30
C ILE A 189 -17.79 6.00 6.16
N TYR A 190 -17.30 4.85 5.69
CA TYR A 190 -18.10 3.61 5.58
C TYR A 190 -18.42 3.01 6.95
N TYR A 191 -17.45 3.05 7.88
CA TYR A 191 -17.68 2.61 9.26
C TYR A 191 -18.77 3.44 9.94
N SER A 192 -18.72 4.77 9.80
CA SER A 192 -19.76 5.66 10.34
C SER A 192 -21.11 5.40 9.69
N ALA A 193 -21.16 5.25 8.37
CA ALA A 193 -22.38 4.95 7.64
C ALA A 193 -23.05 3.66 8.15
N VAL A 194 -22.30 2.57 8.23
CA VAL A 194 -22.85 1.27 8.67
C VAL A 194 -23.29 1.31 10.14
N LYS A 195 -22.60 2.07 11.00
CA LYS A 195 -23.00 2.22 12.40
C LYS A 195 -24.23 3.12 12.57
N GLY A 196 -24.61 3.90 11.55
CA GLY A 196 -25.68 4.90 11.65
C GLY A 196 -25.21 6.16 12.39
N GLU A 197 -23.92 6.43 12.37
CA GLU A 197 -23.28 7.58 12.98
C GLU A 197 -23.07 8.69 11.95
N LYS A 198 -23.12 9.95 12.39
CA LYS A 198 -22.70 11.09 11.58
C LYS A 198 -21.19 11.05 11.40
N PHE A 199 -20.71 11.31 10.18
CA PHE A 199 -19.28 11.36 9.88
C PHE A 199 -18.75 12.80 9.91
N GLU A 200 -17.69 13.05 10.69
CA GLU A 200 -16.93 14.30 10.69
C GLU A 200 -15.71 14.14 9.77
N CYS A 201 -15.78 14.66 8.54
CA CYS A 201 -14.70 14.52 7.56
C CYS A 201 -13.53 15.45 7.89
N PRO A 202 -12.30 14.91 8.07
CA PRO A 202 -11.13 15.73 8.38
C PRO A 202 -10.48 16.38 7.14
N ILE A 203 -11.02 16.11 5.95
CA ILE A 203 -10.54 16.64 4.67
C ILE A 203 -11.61 17.56 4.10
N ALA A 204 -11.21 18.71 3.54
CA ALA A 204 -12.12 19.69 2.96
C ALA A 204 -12.79 19.17 1.68
N ALA A 205 -13.92 19.77 1.32
CA ALA A 205 -14.54 19.59 0.03
C ALA A 205 -13.56 19.94 -1.11
N ASP A 206 -13.83 19.44 -2.31
CA ASP A 206 -13.00 19.66 -3.52
C ASP A 206 -11.53 19.20 -3.39
N THR A 207 -11.18 18.43 -2.35
CA THR A 207 -9.84 17.84 -2.19
C THR A 207 -9.82 16.45 -2.82
N PHE A 208 -9.48 16.40 -4.10
CA PHE A 208 -9.38 15.15 -4.84
C PHE A 208 -8.10 14.39 -4.48
N MET A 209 -8.22 13.07 -4.39
CA MET A 209 -7.10 12.16 -4.23
C MET A 209 -7.34 10.89 -5.04
N ASP A 210 -6.26 10.31 -5.60
CA ASP A 210 -6.35 9.00 -6.23
C ASP A 210 -6.50 7.93 -5.14
N MET A 211 -7.49 7.05 -5.32
CA MET A 211 -7.89 6.02 -4.36
C MET A 211 -8.04 4.68 -5.06
N MET A 212 -7.88 3.60 -4.30
CA MET A 212 -7.99 2.24 -4.80
C MET A 212 -8.58 1.31 -3.75
N TYR A 213 -9.46 0.40 -4.17
CA TYR A 213 -9.95 -0.65 -3.29
C TYR A 213 -8.86 -1.70 -3.05
N MET A 214 -8.75 -2.22 -1.83
CA MET A 214 -7.69 -3.16 -1.44
C MET A 214 -7.59 -4.39 -2.35
N PRO A 215 -8.67 -5.04 -2.81
CA PRO A 215 -8.57 -6.16 -3.75
C PRO A 215 -7.78 -5.83 -5.02
N ASP A 216 -7.95 -4.64 -5.60
CA ASP A 216 -7.16 -4.17 -6.75
C ASP A 216 -5.70 -3.93 -6.36
N GLY A 217 -5.45 -3.33 -5.18
CA GLY A 217 -4.09 -3.12 -4.67
C GLY A 217 -3.32 -4.43 -4.47
N LEU A 218 -3.98 -5.45 -3.91
CA LEU A 218 -3.38 -6.78 -3.74
C LEU A 218 -3.08 -7.44 -5.08
N ARG A 219 -4.01 -7.33 -6.03
CA ARG A 219 -3.83 -7.86 -7.39
C ARG A 219 -2.67 -7.17 -8.09
N ALA A 220 -2.56 -5.83 -7.99
CA ALA A 220 -1.43 -5.09 -8.56
C ALA A 220 -0.08 -5.57 -8.01
N ALA A 221 0.02 -5.80 -6.69
CA ALA A 221 1.26 -6.29 -6.06
C ALA A 221 1.64 -7.70 -6.53
N ILE A 222 0.66 -8.55 -6.83
CA ILE A 222 0.89 -9.91 -7.30
C ILE A 222 1.21 -9.92 -8.80
N GLU A 223 0.38 -9.28 -9.62
CA GLU A 223 0.51 -9.26 -11.08
C GLU A 223 1.83 -8.64 -11.55
N ILE A 224 2.29 -7.55 -10.90
CA ILE A 224 3.59 -6.97 -11.26
C ILE A 224 4.74 -7.95 -11.00
N MET A 225 4.68 -8.78 -9.96
CA MET A 225 5.69 -9.79 -9.67
C MET A 225 5.60 -11.00 -10.60
N GLU A 226 4.44 -11.27 -11.19
CA GLU A 226 4.23 -12.33 -12.18
C GLU A 226 4.46 -11.85 -13.62
N ALA A 227 4.55 -10.53 -13.84
CA ALA A 227 4.73 -9.95 -15.16
C ALA A 227 6.04 -10.40 -15.81
N ASN A 228 6.05 -10.50 -17.14
CA ASN A 228 7.27 -10.81 -17.89
C ASN A 228 8.33 -9.73 -17.69
N PRO A 229 9.50 -10.05 -17.07
CA PRO A 229 10.53 -9.08 -16.74
C PRO A 229 11.09 -8.34 -17.97
N ASP A 230 11.07 -8.95 -19.14
CA ASP A 230 11.61 -8.38 -20.37
C ASP A 230 10.73 -7.25 -20.94
N LYS A 231 9.49 -7.14 -20.47
CA LYS A 231 8.56 -6.08 -20.89
C LYS A 231 8.55 -4.87 -19.94
N LEU A 232 9.18 -4.99 -18.77
CA LEU A 232 9.15 -3.95 -17.76
C LEU A 232 10.25 -2.91 -18.02
N ILE A 233 9.85 -1.74 -18.51
CA ILE A 233 10.74 -0.58 -18.69
C ILE A 233 10.87 0.17 -17.36
N HIS A 234 9.72 0.45 -16.71
CA HIS A 234 9.62 1.19 -15.45
C HIS A 234 9.56 0.28 -14.22
N ARG A 235 10.29 -0.80 -14.19
CA ARG A 235 10.29 -1.88 -13.18
C ARG A 235 9.88 -1.49 -11.78
N ASN A 236 10.47 -0.42 -11.27
CA ASN A 236 10.15 0.11 -9.95
C ASN A 236 9.23 1.30 -10.07
N SER A 237 8.19 1.31 -9.21
CA SER A 237 7.37 2.50 -8.99
C SER A 237 6.41 2.83 -10.13
N PHE A 238 5.77 1.82 -10.72
CA PHE A 238 4.65 2.09 -11.64
C PHE A 238 3.56 2.90 -10.96
N ASN A 239 3.12 3.96 -11.60
CA ASN A 239 1.84 4.57 -11.26
C ASN A 239 0.74 3.56 -11.54
N ILE A 240 -0.13 3.33 -10.56
CA ILE A 240 -1.37 2.56 -10.72
C ILE A 240 -2.54 3.41 -10.25
N ALA A 241 -3.57 3.52 -11.05
CA ALA A 241 -4.77 4.29 -10.76
C ALA A 241 -6.02 3.41 -10.76
N SER A 242 -7.04 3.81 -10.00
CA SER A 242 -8.34 3.17 -10.02
C SER A 242 -9.45 4.22 -10.06
N MET A 243 -9.54 5.08 -9.05
CA MET A 243 -10.59 6.09 -8.96
C MET A 243 -10.06 7.36 -8.28
N SER A 244 -10.51 8.51 -8.74
CA SER A 244 -10.22 9.80 -8.11
C SER A 244 -11.51 10.45 -7.65
N PHE A 245 -11.59 10.83 -6.39
CA PHE A 245 -12.77 11.47 -5.81
C PHE A 245 -12.41 12.36 -4.62
N ASP A 246 -13.32 13.25 -4.27
CA ASP A 246 -13.30 14.06 -3.06
C ASP A 246 -14.27 13.51 -2.00
N PRO A 247 -14.30 14.05 -0.78
CA PRO A 247 -15.19 13.59 0.28
C PRO A 247 -16.69 13.70 -0.07
N GLU A 248 -17.08 14.65 -0.90
CA GLU A 248 -18.49 14.82 -1.26
C GLU A 248 -18.95 13.72 -2.23
N ILE A 249 -18.12 13.39 -3.22
CA ILE A 249 -18.41 12.34 -4.20
C ILE A 249 -18.61 10.99 -3.52
N ILE A 250 -17.72 10.58 -2.61
CA ILE A 250 -17.86 9.31 -1.88
C ILE A 250 -19.07 9.33 -0.94
N CYS A 251 -19.34 10.45 -0.25
CA CYS A 251 -20.53 10.62 0.59
C CYS A 251 -21.82 10.44 -0.23
N ASN A 252 -21.90 11.09 -1.39
CA ASN A 252 -23.06 11.00 -2.28
C ASN A 252 -23.22 9.60 -2.85
N ASN A 253 -22.13 8.88 -3.09
CA ASN A 253 -22.20 7.48 -3.51
C ASN A 253 -22.76 6.59 -2.39
N ILE A 254 -22.32 6.78 -1.14
CA ILE A 254 -22.87 6.05 0.02
C ILE A 254 -24.37 6.34 0.19
N LYS A 255 -24.83 7.57 -0.01
CA LYS A 255 -26.24 7.96 0.11
C LYS A 255 -27.15 7.25 -0.89
N LYS A 256 -26.64 6.74 -2.03
CA LYS A 256 -27.46 5.89 -2.93
C LYS A 256 -27.98 4.63 -2.24
N TYR A 257 -27.23 4.09 -1.27
CA TYR A 257 -27.50 2.85 -0.54
C TYR A 257 -27.97 3.08 0.89
N MET A 258 -27.66 4.26 1.44
CA MET A 258 -27.98 4.68 2.82
C MET A 258 -28.42 6.16 2.80
N PRO A 259 -29.68 6.46 2.36
CA PRO A 259 -30.14 7.82 2.12
C PRO A 259 -30.06 8.76 3.34
N ASP A 260 -30.19 8.21 4.54
CA ASP A 260 -30.16 8.96 5.81
C ASP A 260 -28.73 9.23 6.32
N PHE A 261 -27.70 8.84 5.58
CA PHE A 261 -26.31 9.10 5.99
C PHE A 261 -25.96 10.59 5.91
N HIS A 262 -25.32 11.09 6.96
CA HIS A 262 -24.92 12.48 7.08
C HIS A 262 -23.42 12.63 7.30
N MET A 263 -22.82 13.55 6.54
CA MET A 263 -21.44 13.99 6.69
C MET A 263 -21.40 15.50 6.92
N GLU A 264 -20.49 15.93 7.77
CA GLU A 264 -20.10 17.34 7.91
C GLU A 264 -18.57 17.45 7.89
N TYR A 265 -18.06 18.65 7.69
CA TYR A 265 -16.62 18.90 7.63
C TYR A 265 -16.08 19.39 8.98
N LYS A 266 -15.02 18.75 9.45
CA LYS A 266 -14.20 19.17 10.58
C LYS A 266 -12.74 19.04 10.19
N VAL A 267 -12.30 19.93 9.32
CA VAL A 267 -11.00 19.86 8.66
C VAL A 267 -9.85 19.85 9.65
N ASP A 268 -8.98 18.84 9.54
CA ASP A 268 -7.71 18.77 10.25
C ASP A 268 -6.64 19.44 9.39
N PRO A 269 -6.03 20.58 9.84
CA PRO A 269 -5.08 21.32 9.02
C PRO A 269 -3.85 20.53 8.59
N LEU A 270 -3.37 19.58 9.43
CA LEU A 270 -2.20 18.77 9.10
C LEU A 270 -2.55 17.74 8.00
N ARG A 271 -3.66 17.03 8.15
CA ARG A 271 -4.13 16.06 7.14
C ARG A 271 -4.46 16.76 5.83
N GLN A 272 -5.09 17.93 5.89
CA GLN A 272 -5.42 18.73 4.71
C GLN A 272 -4.16 19.14 3.95
N ALA A 273 -3.14 19.68 4.64
CA ALA A 273 -1.89 20.07 4.01
C ALA A 273 -1.15 18.89 3.35
N ILE A 274 -1.23 17.71 3.94
CA ILE A 274 -0.69 16.48 3.34
C ILE A 274 -1.49 16.09 2.09
N ALA A 275 -2.82 16.05 2.18
CA ALA A 275 -3.70 15.73 1.05
C ALA A 275 -3.46 16.66 -0.14
N GLU A 276 -3.40 17.97 0.11
CA GLU A 276 -3.12 18.98 -0.90
C GLU A 276 -1.72 18.87 -1.53
N SER A 277 -0.79 18.19 -0.91
CA SER A 277 0.54 17.95 -1.48
C SER A 277 0.60 16.78 -2.46
N TRP A 278 -0.44 15.94 -2.49
CA TRP A 278 -0.51 14.74 -3.32
C TRP A 278 -1.24 14.98 -4.65
N PRO A 279 -1.08 14.09 -5.63
CA PRO A 279 -1.84 14.12 -6.87
C PRO A 279 -3.34 13.95 -6.65
N ASN A 280 -4.12 14.61 -7.50
CA ASN A 280 -5.55 14.36 -7.63
C ASN A 280 -5.80 13.02 -8.34
N SER A 281 -4.99 12.72 -9.36
CA SER A 281 -5.07 11.49 -10.15
C SER A 281 -3.71 11.12 -10.76
N LEU A 282 -3.51 9.84 -11.04
CA LEU A 282 -2.31 9.31 -11.66
C LEU A 282 -2.58 8.92 -13.13
N ASP A 283 -1.56 9.06 -13.97
CA ASP A 283 -1.51 8.42 -15.28
C ASP A 283 -0.86 7.04 -15.12
N ASP A 284 -1.62 5.98 -15.37
CA ASP A 284 -1.21 4.58 -15.25
C ASP A 284 -0.96 3.90 -16.62
N THR A 285 -0.81 4.70 -17.69
CA THR A 285 -0.59 4.20 -19.05
C THR A 285 0.57 3.22 -19.13
N CYS A 286 1.71 3.54 -18.50
CA CYS A 286 2.87 2.64 -18.48
C CYS A 286 2.54 1.27 -17.85
N ALA A 287 1.82 1.24 -16.74
CA ALA A 287 1.39 -0.02 -16.12
C ALA A 287 0.47 -0.84 -17.02
N ARG A 288 -0.45 -0.16 -17.72
CA ARG A 288 -1.37 -0.81 -18.69
C ARG A 288 -0.64 -1.42 -19.86
N GLU A 289 0.33 -0.71 -20.41
CA GLU A 289 1.09 -1.13 -21.60
C GLU A 289 2.14 -2.20 -21.30
N GLU A 290 2.87 -2.08 -20.18
CA GLU A 290 4.00 -2.94 -19.89
C GLU A 290 3.61 -4.27 -19.23
N TRP A 291 2.57 -4.29 -18.40
CA TRP A 291 2.15 -5.52 -17.71
C TRP A 291 0.63 -5.75 -17.64
N GLY A 292 -0.15 -4.94 -18.36
CA GLY A 292 -1.58 -5.18 -18.54
C GLY A 292 -2.46 -4.77 -17.37
N TRP A 293 -1.99 -3.85 -16.50
CA TRP A 293 -2.75 -3.35 -15.37
C TRP A 293 -4.13 -2.85 -15.77
N LYS A 294 -5.14 -3.21 -15.00
CA LYS A 294 -6.49 -2.70 -15.13
C LYS A 294 -7.23 -2.83 -13.80
N PRO A 295 -7.76 -1.76 -13.21
CA PRO A 295 -8.59 -1.86 -12.02
C PRO A 295 -9.90 -2.59 -12.33
N GLU A 296 -10.41 -3.35 -11.37
CA GLU A 296 -11.68 -4.07 -11.46
C GLU A 296 -12.82 -3.35 -10.73
N TYR A 297 -12.47 -2.49 -9.77
CA TYR A 297 -13.45 -1.74 -8.99
C TYR A 297 -13.52 -0.28 -9.39
N ASP A 298 -14.73 0.23 -9.55
CA ASP A 298 -15.05 1.63 -9.53
C ASP A 298 -15.63 2.04 -8.17
N LEU A 299 -15.95 3.33 -8.00
CA LEU A 299 -16.47 3.85 -6.73
C LEU A 299 -17.80 3.18 -6.34
N ASP A 300 -18.66 2.85 -7.29
CA ASP A 300 -19.96 2.29 -7.01
C ASP A 300 -19.89 0.83 -6.55
N SER A 301 -19.15 0.00 -7.30
CA SER A 301 -18.90 -1.41 -6.97
C SER A 301 -18.12 -1.57 -5.65
N MET A 302 -17.12 -0.71 -5.41
CA MET A 302 -16.42 -0.65 -4.12
C MET A 302 -17.38 -0.29 -2.99
N THR A 303 -18.23 0.73 -3.17
CA THR A 303 -19.19 1.15 -2.14
C THR A 303 -20.13 0.02 -1.77
N GLN A 304 -20.67 -0.68 -2.77
CA GLN A 304 -21.56 -1.82 -2.53
C GLN A 304 -20.87 -2.90 -1.71
N ASP A 305 -19.66 -3.31 -2.09
CA ASP A 305 -18.92 -4.37 -1.40
C ASP A 305 -18.50 -3.93 0.02
N MET A 306 -17.99 -2.71 0.20
CA MET A 306 -17.65 -2.14 1.50
C MET A 306 -18.83 -2.16 2.47
N LEU A 307 -20.00 -1.67 2.03
CA LEU A 307 -21.20 -1.64 2.86
C LEU A 307 -21.69 -3.06 3.19
N ALA A 308 -21.69 -3.98 2.21
CA ALA A 308 -22.10 -5.36 2.44
C ALA A 308 -21.19 -6.08 3.46
N LYS A 309 -19.87 -5.98 3.29
CA LYS A 309 -18.89 -6.60 4.17
C LYS A 309 -18.92 -6.02 5.59
N LEU A 310 -19.02 -4.70 5.72
CA LEU A 310 -19.10 -4.06 7.03
C LEU A 310 -20.41 -4.35 7.76
N LYS A 311 -21.55 -4.42 7.05
CA LYS A 311 -22.82 -4.87 7.67
C LYS A 311 -22.70 -6.27 8.27
N VAL A 312 -22.12 -7.22 7.54
CA VAL A 312 -21.85 -8.56 8.07
C VAL A 312 -20.95 -8.51 9.31
N ARG A 313 -19.86 -7.72 9.24
CA ARG A 313 -18.91 -7.58 10.35
C ARG A 313 -19.54 -6.99 11.61
N PHE A 314 -20.49 -6.09 11.48
CA PHE A 314 -21.18 -5.44 12.60
C PHE A 314 -22.53 -6.10 12.96
N ASN A 315 -22.89 -7.24 12.33
CA ASN A 315 -24.17 -7.93 12.53
C ASN A 315 -25.38 -7.02 12.30
N LYS A 316 -25.35 -6.19 11.24
CA LYS A 316 -26.39 -5.24 10.88
C LYS A 316 -27.00 -5.52 9.52
#